data_de7c49a8f4f0a4fbf7428e2f4d455e7b
#
_entry.id   de7c49a8f4f0a4fbf7428e2f4d455e7b
#
_cell.length_a   1.000
_cell.length_b   1.000
_cell.length_c   1.000
_cell.angle_alpha   90.00
_cell.angle_beta   90.00
_cell.angle_gamma   90.00
#
_symmetry.space_group_name_H-M   'P 1'
#
loop_
_entity.id
_entity.type
_entity.pdbx_description
1 polymer ?
#
loop_
_entity_poly.entity_id
_entity_poly.type
_entity_poly.pdbx_seq_one_letter_code
_entity_poly.pdbx_strand_id
1 'polypeptide(L)'
;GTSVTSLNNKEIQENGKFFLGEVLNDNLPGMNYFRSGGYGTVSGVQLRGLPKRYSTVYIDGVKMSDPSSSDNSFYFSNIITSSIDKVEVLRGSNSSIYGSGAIGGVINIFTKKGNYKETKINLNGGSNGTDNIDFSTGNNYGNHSYFIGINKFNTDGISAMNDEKTTNDDDSYKNESLIANYSYQMNNDSILSGSLRYSDSFLNYDEVTSGRTDSNNSTDDDELSYNLG
;
A
#
# COMPACT_ATOMS: atom_id res chain seq x y z
N GLY A 1 -21.49 -18.21 -0.70
CA GLY A 1 -21.05 -17.75 0.62
C GLY A 1 -19.81 -16.89 0.50
N THR A 2 -19.71 -15.88 1.32
CA THR A 2 -18.50 -15.05 1.44
C THR A 2 -17.46 -15.84 2.23
N SER A 3 -16.24 -15.99 1.70
CA SER A 3 -15.10 -16.52 2.45
C SER A 3 -14.20 -15.37 2.87
N VAL A 4 -13.75 -15.38 4.12
CA VAL A 4 -12.81 -14.41 4.65
C VAL A 4 -11.48 -15.09 4.86
N THR A 5 -10.41 -14.45 4.39
CA THR A 5 -9.02 -14.83 4.69
C THR A 5 -8.33 -13.62 5.30
N SER A 6 -7.53 -13.83 6.34
CA SER A 6 -6.79 -12.75 6.99
C SER A 6 -5.31 -13.07 7.04
N LEU A 7 -4.49 -12.02 6.96
CA LEU A 7 -3.06 -12.02 7.28
C LEU A 7 -2.84 -11.11 8.46
N ASN A 8 -2.18 -11.59 9.48
CA ASN A 8 -1.81 -10.80 10.66
C ASN A 8 -0.44 -10.11 10.46
N ASN A 9 -0.09 -9.21 11.38
CA ASN A 9 1.16 -8.47 11.30
C ASN A 9 2.39 -9.37 11.21
N LYS A 10 2.43 -10.47 11.98
CA LYS A 10 3.57 -11.38 11.98
C LYS A 10 3.78 -12.00 10.60
N GLU A 11 2.72 -12.53 9.98
CA GLU A 11 2.76 -13.12 8.64
C GLU A 11 3.19 -12.09 7.58
N ILE A 12 2.71 -10.84 7.71
CA ILE A 12 3.09 -9.75 6.80
C ILE A 12 4.58 -9.42 6.93
N GLN A 13 5.10 -9.29 8.15
CA GLN A 13 6.49 -8.91 8.40
C GLN A 13 7.48 -10.04 8.06
N GLU A 14 7.12 -11.30 8.33
CA GLU A 14 7.96 -12.47 8.02
C GLU A 14 8.11 -12.72 6.51
N ASN A 15 7.23 -12.17 5.68
CA ASN A 15 7.35 -12.26 4.21
C ASN A 15 8.58 -11.49 3.66
N GLY A 16 9.04 -10.46 4.36
CA GLY A 16 10.23 -9.68 3.99
C GLY A 16 10.07 -8.77 2.77
N LYS A 17 8.84 -8.56 2.28
CA LYS A 17 8.53 -7.64 1.19
C LYS A 17 8.26 -6.24 1.71
N PHE A 18 8.65 -5.22 0.94
CA PHE A 18 8.42 -3.82 1.30
C PHE A 18 6.97 -3.39 1.06
N PHE A 19 6.35 -3.88 -0.03
CA PHE A 19 5.02 -3.46 -0.45
C PHE A 19 3.97 -4.55 -0.24
N LEU A 20 2.80 -4.11 0.24
CA LEU A 20 1.71 -5.01 0.63
C LEU A 20 1.18 -5.86 -0.53
N GLY A 21 1.12 -5.33 -1.74
CA GLY A 21 0.63 -6.08 -2.90
C GLY A 21 1.39 -7.38 -3.14
N GLU A 22 2.72 -7.37 -2.95
CA GLU A 22 3.58 -8.55 -3.09
C GLU A 22 3.28 -9.58 -1.99
N VAL A 23 3.12 -9.12 -0.74
CA VAL A 23 2.76 -9.99 0.40
C VAL A 23 1.43 -10.69 0.17
N LEU A 24 0.43 -9.95 -0.33
CA LEU A 24 -0.90 -10.49 -0.63
C LEU A 24 -0.84 -11.56 -1.72
N ASN A 25 -0.04 -11.34 -2.76
CA ASN A 25 0.17 -12.31 -3.84
C ASN A 25 0.77 -13.62 -3.34
N ASP A 26 1.78 -13.52 -2.48
CA ASP A 26 2.53 -14.69 -2.00
C ASP A 26 1.73 -15.55 -1.00
N ASN A 27 0.82 -14.93 -0.25
CA ASN A 27 0.15 -15.58 0.89
C ASN A 27 -1.33 -15.89 0.66
N LEU A 28 -1.97 -15.31 -0.37
CA LEU A 28 -3.41 -15.44 -0.55
C LEU A 28 -3.76 -16.16 -1.86
N PRO A 29 -4.12 -17.46 -1.81
CA PRO A 29 -4.53 -18.20 -3.00
C PRO A 29 -5.70 -17.53 -3.75
N GLY A 30 -5.61 -17.47 -5.09
CA GLY A 30 -6.62 -16.84 -5.94
C GLY A 30 -6.59 -15.31 -5.95
N MET A 31 -5.53 -14.73 -5.40
CA MET A 31 -5.15 -13.34 -5.56
C MET A 31 -3.96 -13.26 -6.52
N ASN A 32 -3.98 -12.30 -7.43
CA ASN A 32 -2.88 -11.99 -8.32
C ASN A 32 -2.56 -10.51 -8.22
N TYR A 33 -1.37 -10.19 -7.78
CA TYR A 33 -0.82 -8.84 -7.81
C TYR A 33 0.00 -8.66 -9.08
N PHE A 34 -0.17 -7.56 -9.76
CA PHE A 34 0.61 -7.21 -10.94
C PHE A 34 1.12 -5.79 -10.84
N ARG A 35 2.24 -5.55 -11.45
CA ARG A 35 2.81 -4.23 -11.74
C ARG A 35 3.12 -4.14 -13.24
N SER A 36 2.98 -2.96 -13.82
CA SER A 36 3.30 -2.73 -15.22
C SER A 36 4.80 -2.54 -15.50
N GLY A 37 5.61 -2.44 -14.44
CA GLY A 37 7.06 -2.22 -14.52
C GLY A 37 7.73 -2.35 -13.16
N GLY A 38 8.70 -1.49 -12.85
CA GLY A 38 9.39 -1.38 -11.58
C GLY A 38 8.51 -0.97 -10.40
N TYR A 39 9.13 -0.64 -9.27
CA TYR A 39 8.42 -0.07 -8.13
C TYR A 39 7.75 1.25 -8.52
N GLY A 40 6.62 1.58 -7.89
CA GLY A 40 5.86 2.80 -8.16
C GLY A 40 4.95 2.76 -9.40
N THR A 41 5.18 1.84 -10.34
CA THR A 41 4.34 1.77 -11.55
C THR A 41 2.91 1.33 -11.26
N VAL A 42 2.01 1.57 -12.21
CA VAL A 42 0.62 1.13 -12.12
C VAL A 42 0.54 -0.32 -11.68
N SER A 43 -0.15 -0.52 -10.59
CA SER A 43 -0.28 -1.83 -9.95
C SER A 43 -1.73 -2.13 -9.59
N GLY A 44 -2.03 -3.37 -9.32
CA GLY A 44 -3.37 -3.76 -8.90
C GLY A 44 -3.44 -5.19 -8.41
N VAL A 45 -4.54 -5.45 -7.74
CA VAL A 45 -4.88 -6.78 -7.24
C VAL A 45 -6.11 -7.30 -7.98
N GLN A 46 -5.98 -8.49 -8.51
CA GLN A 46 -7.07 -9.24 -9.11
C GLN A 46 -7.52 -10.34 -8.14
N LEU A 47 -8.80 -10.36 -7.82
CA LEU A 47 -9.42 -11.41 -7.03
C LEU A 47 -10.15 -12.38 -7.94
N ARG A 48 -9.80 -13.66 -7.88
CA ARG A 48 -10.42 -14.73 -8.69
C ARG A 48 -10.38 -14.47 -10.20
N GLY A 49 -9.31 -13.82 -10.68
CA GLY A 49 -9.14 -13.48 -12.10
C GLY A 49 -10.00 -12.31 -12.59
N LEU A 50 -10.75 -11.65 -11.72
CA LEU A 50 -11.53 -10.46 -12.07
C LEU A 50 -10.62 -9.23 -12.16
N PRO A 51 -10.85 -8.31 -13.11
CA PRO A 51 -10.10 -7.05 -13.20
C PRO A 51 -10.09 -6.26 -11.89
N LYS A 52 -9.01 -5.50 -11.64
CA LYS A 52 -8.77 -4.73 -10.41
C LYS A 52 -9.95 -3.84 -10.00
N ARG A 53 -10.70 -3.26 -10.96
CA ARG A 53 -11.87 -2.39 -10.71
C ARG A 53 -13.03 -3.08 -9.97
N TYR A 54 -13.03 -4.41 -9.88
CA TYR A 54 -14.03 -5.19 -9.15
C TYR A 54 -13.61 -5.57 -7.74
N SER A 55 -12.46 -5.04 -7.29
CA SER A 55 -11.96 -5.20 -5.92
C SER A 55 -11.98 -3.85 -5.22
N THR A 56 -12.76 -3.73 -4.16
CA THR A 56 -12.80 -2.51 -3.35
C THR A 56 -11.81 -2.60 -2.19
N VAL A 57 -11.05 -1.53 -1.98
CA VAL A 57 -10.04 -1.46 -0.92
C VAL A 57 -10.47 -0.45 0.13
N TYR A 58 -10.28 -0.81 1.40
CA TYR A 58 -10.45 0.08 2.54
C TYR A 58 -9.17 0.11 3.36
N ILE A 59 -8.77 1.28 3.84
CA ILE A 59 -7.71 1.45 4.85
C ILE A 59 -8.34 2.12 6.07
N ASP A 60 -8.31 1.43 7.21
CA ASP A 60 -8.95 1.86 8.47
C ASP A 60 -10.41 2.33 8.30
N GLY A 61 -11.16 1.65 7.44
CA GLY A 61 -12.55 1.97 7.16
C GLY A 61 -12.77 3.05 6.10
N VAL A 62 -11.74 3.75 5.64
CA VAL A 62 -11.82 4.72 4.54
C VAL A 62 -11.71 3.97 3.21
N LYS A 63 -12.69 4.18 2.33
CA LYS A 63 -12.66 3.61 0.98
C LYS A 63 -11.59 4.31 0.16
N MET A 64 -10.69 3.53 -0.41
CA MET A 64 -9.58 4.00 -1.22
C MET A 64 -9.89 3.86 -2.71
N SER A 65 -9.49 4.86 -3.48
CA SER A 65 -9.51 4.87 -4.94
C SER A 65 -8.44 5.83 -5.42
N ASP A 66 -7.89 5.58 -6.57
CA ASP A 66 -6.98 6.52 -7.22
C ASP A 66 -7.78 7.40 -8.18
N PRO A 67 -7.83 8.74 -7.96
CA PRO A 67 -8.58 9.65 -8.82
C PRO A 67 -7.97 9.80 -10.22
N SER A 68 -6.69 9.46 -10.42
CA SER A 68 -6.02 9.45 -11.71
C SER A 68 -6.36 8.19 -12.54
N SER A 69 -6.88 7.16 -11.87
CA SER A 69 -7.29 5.92 -12.52
C SER A 69 -8.62 6.10 -13.27
N SER A 70 -8.64 5.78 -14.55
CA SER A 70 -9.85 5.87 -15.41
C SER A 70 -11.02 4.98 -14.95
N ASP A 71 -10.75 3.97 -14.12
CA ASP A 71 -11.73 3.01 -13.61
C ASP A 71 -11.90 3.09 -12.07
N ASN A 72 -11.39 4.14 -11.43
CA ASN A 72 -11.35 4.35 -9.98
C ASN A 72 -10.73 3.18 -9.20
N SER A 73 -9.86 2.41 -9.81
CA SER A 73 -9.15 1.34 -9.13
C SER A 73 -8.12 1.90 -8.17
N PHE A 74 -7.90 1.21 -7.06
CA PHE A 74 -6.82 1.54 -6.14
C PHE A 74 -5.50 0.93 -6.61
N TYR A 75 -4.41 1.71 -6.57
CA TYR A 75 -3.06 1.26 -6.86
C TYR A 75 -2.32 0.90 -5.56
N PHE A 76 -1.74 -0.30 -5.54
CA PHE A 76 -1.03 -0.83 -4.36
C PHE A 76 0.44 -0.41 -4.31
N SER A 77 0.89 0.44 -5.23
CA SER A 77 2.29 0.84 -5.39
C SER A 77 2.88 1.52 -4.14
N ASN A 78 2.04 2.24 -3.36
CA ASN A 78 2.48 3.07 -2.24
C ASN A 78 2.13 2.50 -0.86
N ILE A 79 1.66 1.23 -0.77
CA ILE A 79 1.30 0.62 0.51
C ILE A 79 2.45 -0.17 1.09
N ILE A 80 3.11 0.43 2.09
CA ILE A 80 4.27 -0.16 2.76
C ILE A 80 3.84 -1.06 3.92
N THR A 81 4.49 -2.22 4.04
CA THR A 81 4.12 -3.27 5.00
C THR A 81 4.41 -2.91 6.45
N SER A 82 5.41 -2.06 6.73
CA SER A 82 5.90 -1.79 8.10
C SER A 82 4.83 -1.22 9.03
N SER A 83 3.86 -0.46 8.50
CA SER A 83 2.78 0.15 9.27
C SER A 83 1.47 -0.66 9.31
N ILE A 84 1.44 -1.84 8.67
CA ILE A 84 0.23 -2.67 8.59
C ILE A 84 0.15 -3.64 9.76
N ASP A 85 -1.01 -3.69 10.39
CA ASP A 85 -1.34 -4.64 11.46
C ASP A 85 -1.97 -5.91 10.91
N LYS A 86 -2.96 -5.76 10.06
CA LYS A 86 -3.75 -6.88 9.54
C LYS A 86 -4.34 -6.54 8.18
N VAL A 87 -4.52 -7.56 7.35
CA VAL A 87 -5.33 -7.47 6.14
C VAL A 87 -6.40 -8.55 6.17
N GLU A 88 -7.63 -8.19 5.83
CA GLU A 88 -8.74 -9.10 5.64
C GLU A 88 -9.23 -9.03 4.19
N VAL A 89 -9.35 -10.19 3.56
CA VAL A 89 -9.88 -10.30 2.20
C VAL A 89 -11.18 -11.07 2.23
N LEU A 90 -12.26 -10.35 1.93
CA LEU A 90 -13.62 -10.90 1.79
C LEU A 90 -13.82 -11.25 0.33
N ARG A 91 -13.85 -12.54 0.03
CA ARG A 91 -14.06 -13.05 -1.33
C ARG A 91 -15.52 -13.35 -1.58
N GLY A 92 -16.00 -13.02 -2.77
CA GLY A 92 -17.40 -13.20 -3.18
C GLY A 92 -18.07 -11.87 -3.46
N SER A 93 -19.28 -11.92 -3.97
CA SER A 93 -20.05 -10.70 -4.25
C SER A 93 -20.49 -10.05 -2.93
N ASN A 94 -19.89 -8.91 -2.62
CA ASN A 94 -20.23 -8.08 -1.46
C ASN A 94 -20.89 -6.76 -1.88
N SER A 95 -21.40 -6.70 -3.12
CA SER A 95 -21.95 -5.48 -3.72
C SER A 95 -23.15 -4.90 -2.98
N SER A 96 -23.91 -5.72 -2.25
CA SER A 96 -25.04 -5.27 -1.43
C SER A 96 -24.62 -4.43 -0.22
N ILE A 97 -23.39 -4.61 0.28
CA ILE A 97 -22.86 -3.90 1.45
C ILE A 97 -21.85 -2.84 1.02
N TYR A 98 -20.97 -3.16 0.08
CA TYR A 98 -19.81 -2.34 -0.30
C TYR A 98 -19.93 -1.68 -1.68
N GLY A 99 -21.09 -1.84 -2.36
CA GLY A 99 -21.34 -1.26 -3.68
C GLY A 99 -20.84 -2.11 -4.85
N SER A 100 -21.13 -1.64 -6.08
CA SER A 100 -20.88 -2.38 -7.34
C SER A 100 -19.40 -2.71 -7.59
N GLY A 101 -18.46 -1.96 -7.04
CA GLY A 101 -17.03 -2.26 -7.13
C GLY A 101 -16.58 -3.50 -6.36
N ALA A 102 -17.44 -4.06 -5.48
CA ALA A 102 -17.08 -5.20 -4.62
C ALA A 102 -17.60 -6.55 -5.16
N ILE A 103 -17.75 -6.69 -6.47
CA ILE A 103 -18.18 -7.94 -7.12
C ILE A 103 -17.13 -9.05 -6.94
N GLY A 104 -15.86 -8.72 -7.09
CA GLY A 104 -14.74 -9.64 -6.89
C GLY A 104 -14.44 -9.90 -5.42
N GLY A 105 -14.59 -8.86 -4.61
CA GLY A 105 -14.35 -8.90 -3.18
C GLY A 105 -13.96 -7.56 -2.59
N VAL A 106 -13.64 -7.59 -1.29
CA VAL A 106 -13.21 -6.43 -0.51
C VAL A 106 -11.89 -6.75 0.18
N ILE A 107 -10.97 -5.81 0.15
CA ILE A 107 -9.69 -5.87 0.85
C ILE A 107 -9.73 -4.79 1.94
N ASN A 108 -9.76 -5.22 3.21
CA ASN A 108 -9.67 -4.32 4.35
C ASN A 108 -8.24 -4.35 4.90
N ILE A 109 -7.60 -3.21 4.90
CA ILE A 109 -6.26 -3.00 5.45
C ILE A 109 -6.41 -2.25 6.77
N PHE A 110 -5.82 -2.79 7.82
CA PHE A 110 -5.80 -2.17 9.15
C PHE A 110 -4.37 -1.77 9.49
N THR A 111 -4.19 -0.51 9.81
CA THR A 111 -2.89 0.01 10.22
C THR A 111 -2.65 -0.22 11.71
N LYS A 112 -1.39 -0.22 12.12
CA LYS A 112 -1.00 -0.38 13.52
C LYS A 112 -1.57 0.74 14.38
N LYS A 113 -1.92 0.41 15.62
CA LYS A 113 -2.46 1.34 16.63
C LYS A 113 -1.62 1.27 17.90
N GLY A 114 -1.96 2.05 18.90
CA GLY A 114 -1.17 2.15 20.13
C GLY A 114 -1.05 0.87 21.00
N ASN A 115 -1.80 -0.20 20.67
CA ASN A 115 -1.58 -1.52 21.26
C ASN A 115 -0.20 -2.12 20.89
N TYR A 116 0.45 -1.59 19.89
CA TYR A 116 1.84 -1.87 19.51
C TYR A 116 2.83 -1.16 20.45
N LYS A 117 2.94 -1.53 21.69
CA LYS A 117 3.76 -0.91 22.74
C LYS A 117 5.27 -1.05 22.49
N GLU A 118 5.73 -0.65 21.34
CA GLU A 118 7.14 -0.76 20.96
C GLU A 118 7.59 0.41 20.05
N THR A 119 8.89 0.66 20.08
CA THR A 119 9.56 1.54 19.12
C THR A 119 10.51 0.69 18.28
N LYS A 120 10.38 0.79 16.96
CA LYS A 120 11.22 0.05 16.02
C LYS A 120 11.88 0.98 15.03
N ILE A 121 13.10 0.63 14.65
CA ILE A 121 13.83 1.17 13.51
C ILE A 121 14.27 -0.04 12.67
N ASN A 122 13.92 -0.06 11.40
CA ASN A 122 14.40 -1.04 10.47
C ASN A 122 15.20 -0.34 9.37
N LEU A 123 16.36 -0.90 9.05
CA LEU A 123 17.22 -0.45 7.96
C LEU A 123 17.44 -1.63 7.04
N ASN A 124 17.05 -1.49 5.79
CA ASN A 124 17.18 -2.55 4.80
C ASN A 124 17.89 -2.00 3.57
N GLY A 125 18.73 -2.81 2.96
CA GLY A 125 19.40 -2.52 1.70
C GLY A 125 19.20 -3.65 0.71
N GLY A 126 19.26 -3.35 -0.58
CA GLY A 126 19.06 -4.31 -1.65
C GLY A 126 19.91 -3.99 -2.88
N SER A 127 19.69 -4.77 -3.95
CA SER A 127 20.27 -4.49 -5.26
C SER A 127 19.69 -3.23 -5.87
N ASN A 128 20.29 -2.73 -6.95
CA ASN A 128 19.86 -1.55 -7.70
C ASN A 128 19.71 -0.30 -6.81
N GLY A 129 20.68 -0.02 -5.94
CA GLY A 129 20.65 1.14 -5.05
C GLY A 129 19.45 1.16 -4.09
N THR A 130 18.82 0.00 -3.82
CA THR A 130 17.65 -0.04 -2.96
C THR A 130 18.02 0.18 -1.51
N ASP A 131 17.37 1.16 -0.87
CA ASP A 131 17.41 1.40 0.56
C ASP A 131 16.01 1.65 1.12
N ASN A 132 15.76 1.16 2.32
CA ASN A 132 14.51 1.35 3.04
C ASN A 132 14.77 1.62 4.52
N ILE A 133 14.20 2.70 5.02
CA ILE A 133 14.28 3.12 6.41
C ILE A 133 12.87 3.22 6.97
N ASP A 134 12.58 2.41 7.99
CA ASP A 134 11.33 2.47 8.73
C ASP A 134 11.58 2.91 10.17
N PHE A 135 10.81 3.87 10.63
CA PHE A 135 10.66 4.20 12.04
C PHE A 135 9.21 4.02 12.45
N SER A 136 8.96 3.37 13.57
CA SER A 136 7.62 3.34 14.14
C SER A 136 7.66 3.36 15.66
N THR A 137 6.66 4.01 16.26
CA THR A 137 6.46 4.02 17.70
C THR A 137 4.97 4.02 18.01
N GLY A 138 4.59 3.31 19.06
CA GLY A 138 3.21 3.27 19.52
C GLY A 138 3.15 2.94 21.01
N ASN A 139 2.16 3.48 21.70
CA ASN A 139 1.93 3.19 23.12
C ASN A 139 0.49 3.52 23.54
N ASN A 140 0.11 2.95 24.67
CA ASN A 140 -1.09 3.32 25.42
C ASN A 140 -0.67 3.94 26.74
N TYR A 141 -1.17 5.14 27.04
CA TYR A 141 -0.93 5.83 28.28
C TYR A 141 -2.25 6.36 28.86
N GLY A 142 -2.71 5.76 29.95
CA GLY A 142 -4.03 6.06 30.50
C GLY A 142 -5.12 5.80 29.45
N ASN A 143 -5.90 6.84 29.17
CA ASN A 143 -6.98 6.80 28.16
C ASN A 143 -6.49 7.11 26.74
N HIS A 144 -5.21 7.38 26.54
CA HIS A 144 -4.63 7.74 25.25
C HIS A 144 -3.97 6.54 24.58
N SER A 145 -4.18 6.38 23.29
CA SER A 145 -3.53 5.37 22.46
C SER A 145 -3.00 6.06 21.20
N TYR A 146 -1.75 5.85 20.86
CA TYR A 146 -1.16 6.44 19.65
C TYR A 146 -0.23 5.48 18.93
N PHE A 147 -0.11 5.66 17.63
CA PHE A 147 0.88 5.03 16.77
C PHE A 147 1.35 6.05 15.73
N ILE A 148 2.66 6.09 15.48
CA ILE A 148 3.27 6.87 14.41
C ILE A 148 4.23 5.94 13.67
N GLY A 149 4.12 5.89 12.35
CA GLY A 149 5.02 5.18 11.45
C GLY A 149 5.51 6.12 10.35
N ILE A 150 6.81 6.14 10.10
CA ILE A 150 7.45 6.89 9.03
C ILE A 150 8.27 5.90 8.21
N ASN A 151 8.17 5.97 6.90
CA ASN A 151 8.97 5.17 6.00
C ASN A 151 9.59 6.06 4.91
N LYS A 152 10.81 5.69 4.52
CA LYS A 152 11.49 6.21 3.34
C LYS A 152 12.06 5.04 2.55
N PHE A 153 11.61 4.89 1.32
CA PHE A 153 12.06 3.88 0.37
C PHE A 153 12.65 4.55 -0.85
N ASN A 154 13.84 4.11 -1.29
CA ASN A 154 14.46 4.55 -2.53
C ASN A 154 14.97 3.31 -3.29
N THR A 155 14.98 3.40 -4.60
CA THR A 155 15.68 2.45 -5.48
C THR A 155 16.07 3.16 -6.77
N ASP A 156 17.23 2.86 -7.30
CA ASP A 156 17.61 3.30 -8.64
C ASP A 156 16.80 2.52 -9.70
N GLY A 157 16.32 1.33 -9.34
CA GLY A 157 15.52 0.50 -10.24
C GLY A 157 16.33 -0.22 -11.30
N ILE A 158 15.70 -0.44 -12.42
CA ILE A 158 16.29 -0.96 -13.65
C ILE A 158 15.55 -0.31 -14.82
N SER A 159 16.22 -0.03 -15.93
CA SER A 159 15.54 0.39 -17.15
C SER A 159 14.58 -0.72 -17.62
N ALA A 160 13.32 -0.37 -17.83
CA ALA A 160 12.31 -1.29 -18.36
C ALA A 160 12.47 -1.54 -19.86
N MET A 161 13.18 -0.65 -20.55
CA MET A 161 13.44 -0.74 -21.98
C MET A 161 14.94 -0.81 -22.27
N ASN A 162 15.37 -1.84 -22.97
CA ASN A 162 16.72 -1.93 -23.50
C ASN A 162 16.73 -1.48 -24.97
N ASP A 163 17.12 -0.23 -25.21
CA ASP A 163 17.39 0.27 -26.56
C ASP A 163 18.90 0.48 -26.74
N GLU A 164 19.52 -0.28 -27.65
CA GLU A 164 20.95 -0.16 -27.98
C GLU A 164 21.35 1.24 -28.52
N LYS A 165 20.39 2.11 -28.80
CA LYS A 165 20.58 3.42 -29.43
C LYS A 165 20.44 4.60 -28.49
N THR A 166 19.96 4.40 -27.27
CA THR A 166 19.76 5.45 -26.27
C THR A 166 20.54 5.15 -24.99
N THR A 167 20.80 6.18 -24.22
CA THR A 167 21.37 6.02 -22.89
C THR A 167 20.33 5.35 -22.01
N ASN A 168 20.52 4.06 -21.71
CA ASN A 168 19.70 3.39 -20.72
C ASN A 168 19.74 4.20 -19.42
N ASP A 169 18.64 4.81 -19.04
CA ASP A 169 18.45 5.35 -17.71
C ASP A 169 17.66 4.37 -16.86
N ASP A 170 17.90 4.40 -15.57
CA ASP A 170 17.23 3.52 -14.63
C ASP A 170 15.88 4.12 -14.21
N ASP A 171 14.84 3.30 -14.19
CA ASP A 171 13.49 3.67 -13.73
C ASP A 171 13.46 3.76 -12.20
N SER A 172 13.96 4.87 -11.68
CA SER A 172 14.09 5.07 -10.24
C SER A 172 12.75 5.31 -9.57
N TYR A 173 12.63 4.87 -8.31
CA TYR A 173 11.45 5.10 -7.50
C TYR A 173 11.81 5.55 -6.09
N LYS A 174 11.11 6.57 -5.60
CA LYS A 174 11.19 7.07 -4.22
C LYS A 174 9.80 7.12 -3.62
N ASN A 175 9.71 6.79 -2.34
CA ASN A 175 8.47 6.94 -1.58
C ASN A 175 8.79 7.38 -0.15
N GLU A 176 8.10 8.39 0.32
CA GLU A 176 8.10 8.81 1.72
C GLU A 176 6.67 8.71 2.24
N SER A 177 6.47 8.05 3.37
CA SER A 177 5.14 7.88 3.93
C SER A 177 5.10 8.10 5.43
N LEU A 178 3.98 8.62 5.87
CA LEU A 178 3.63 8.86 7.27
C LEU A 178 2.27 8.23 7.56
N ILE A 179 2.18 7.49 8.66
CA ILE A 179 0.92 7.04 9.24
C ILE A 179 0.89 7.50 10.70
N ALA A 180 -0.22 8.11 11.11
CA ALA A 180 -0.46 8.47 12.49
C ALA A 180 -1.88 8.06 12.89
N ASN A 181 -1.98 7.32 13.99
CA ASN A 181 -3.23 6.93 14.60
C ASN A 181 -3.27 7.42 16.04
N TYR A 182 -4.39 7.99 16.44
CA TYR A 182 -4.62 8.42 17.81
C TYR A 182 -6.04 8.06 18.23
N SER A 183 -6.20 7.65 19.47
CA SER A 183 -7.51 7.52 20.10
C SER A 183 -7.48 7.91 21.57
N TYR A 184 -8.61 8.44 22.02
CA TYR A 184 -8.85 8.83 23.40
C TYR A 184 -10.12 8.18 23.92
N GLN A 185 -10.00 7.38 24.98
CA GLN A 185 -11.13 6.78 25.66
C GLN A 185 -11.78 7.83 26.59
N MET A 186 -12.88 8.41 26.15
CA MET A 186 -13.60 9.45 26.91
C MET A 186 -14.30 8.87 28.14
N ASN A 187 -14.94 7.70 27.97
CA ASN A 187 -15.59 6.91 29.01
C ASN A 187 -15.70 5.45 28.55
N ASN A 188 -16.37 4.59 29.30
CA ASN A 188 -16.46 3.15 28.98
C ASN A 188 -17.10 2.86 27.63
N ASP A 189 -17.96 3.76 27.10
CA ASP A 189 -18.77 3.54 25.91
C ASP A 189 -18.40 4.45 24.74
N SER A 190 -17.47 5.41 24.94
CA SER A 190 -17.16 6.42 23.92
C SER A 190 -15.65 6.57 23.71
N ILE A 191 -15.25 6.48 22.46
CA ILE A 191 -13.86 6.66 22.01
C ILE A 191 -13.88 7.77 20.94
N LEU A 192 -13.01 8.76 21.10
CA LEU A 192 -12.66 9.69 20.04
C LEU A 192 -11.42 9.16 19.34
N SER A 193 -11.45 9.01 18.01
CA SER A 193 -10.33 8.48 17.26
C SER A 193 -10.03 9.30 16.02
N GLY A 194 -8.79 9.26 15.57
CA GLY A 194 -8.36 9.86 14.32
C GLY A 194 -7.21 9.08 13.69
N SER A 195 -7.20 9.04 12.38
CA SER A 195 -6.11 8.49 11.58
C SER A 195 -5.72 9.48 10.49
N LEU A 196 -4.42 9.53 10.20
CA LEU A 196 -3.81 10.29 9.13
C LEU A 196 -2.86 9.38 8.38
N ARG A 197 -2.94 9.40 7.05
CA ARG A 197 -1.98 8.78 6.16
C ARG A 197 -1.56 9.79 5.11
N TYR A 198 -0.25 9.96 4.94
CA TYR A 198 0.36 10.74 3.88
C TYR A 198 1.36 9.86 3.13
N SER A 199 1.43 9.99 1.84
CA SER A 199 2.42 9.35 0.98
C SER A 199 2.79 10.33 -0.13
N ASP A 200 4.09 10.48 -0.34
CA ASP A 200 4.70 11.25 -1.43
C ASP A 200 5.59 10.29 -2.21
N SER A 201 5.42 10.20 -3.50
CA SER A 201 6.20 9.30 -4.34
C SER A 201 6.60 9.93 -5.66
N PHE A 202 7.83 9.62 -6.08
CA PHE A 202 8.42 10.02 -7.34
C PHE A 202 8.86 8.78 -8.12
N LEU A 203 8.45 8.70 -9.38
CA LEU A 203 8.75 7.60 -10.29
C LEU A 203 9.33 8.15 -11.60
N ASN A 204 10.47 7.59 -12.05
CA ASN A 204 10.90 7.66 -13.44
C ASN A 204 10.40 6.42 -14.19
N TYR A 205 9.99 6.58 -15.43
CA TYR A 205 9.46 5.48 -16.23
C TYR A 205 9.64 5.71 -17.73
N ASP A 206 9.69 4.63 -18.48
CA ASP A 206 9.69 4.63 -19.93
C ASP A 206 8.27 4.68 -20.51
N GLU A 207 8.04 5.54 -21.48
CA GLU A 207 6.79 5.59 -22.23
C GLU A 207 6.93 4.89 -23.59
N VAL A 208 6.05 3.94 -23.86
CA VAL A 208 5.95 3.27 -25.16
C VAL A 208 5.20 4.18 -26.15
N THR A 209 5.88 5.16 -26.72
CA THR A 209 5.42 5.81 -27.94
C THR A 209 5.83 4.99 -29.17
N SER A 210 5.25 5.23 -30.34
CA SER A 210 5.30 4.43 -31.58
C SER A 210 6.69 4.07 -32.14
N GLY A 211 7.69 3.92 -31.31
CA GLY A 211 9.06 3.55 -31.66
C GLY A 211 9.88 3.32 -30.42
N ARG A 212 9.58 2.31 -29.58
CA ARG A 212 10.42 1.79 -28.48
C ARG A 212 11.61 2.70 -28.13
N THR A 213 11.36 3.83 -27.54
CA THR A 213 12.38 4.76 -27.08
C THR A 213 12.42 4.69 -25.55
N ASP A 214 13.57 4.43 -25.02
CA ASP A 214 13.95 4.74 -23.65
C ASP A 214 13.69 6.25 -23.46
N SER A 215 12.80 6.60 -22.55
CA SER A 215 12.29 7.96 -22.38
C SER A 215 12.39 8.37 -20.91
N ASN A 216 12.97 9.52 -20.65
CA ASN A 216 13.13 10.06 -19.31
C ASN A 216 11.84 10.79 -18.88
N ASN A 217 10.76 10.01 -18.63
CA ASN A 217 9.51 10.52 -18.09
C ASN A 217 9.47 10.38 -16.57
N SER A 218 8.74 11.26 -15.92
CA SER A 218 8.57 11.19 -14.47
C SER A 218 7.13 11.51 -14.05
N THR A 219 6.72 10.99 -12.91
CA THR A 219 5.47 11.36 -12.24
C THR A 219 5.71 11.54 -10.75
N ASP A 220 5.05 12.55 -10.19
CA ASP A 220 4.90 12.78 -8.76
C ASP A 220 3.49 12.42 -8.35
N ASP A 221 3.33 11.75 -7.22
CA ASP A 221 2.03 11.39 -6.65
C ASP A 221 2.01 11.66 -5.15
N ASP A 222 1.13 12.58 -4.75
CA ASP A 222 0.87 12.95 -3.37
C ASP A 222 -0.51 12.42 -2.93
N GLU A 223 -0.55 11.64 -1.88
CA GLU A 223 -1.79 11.11 -1.33
C GLU A 223 -1.93 11.49 0.15
N LEU A 224 -3.04 12.14 0.50
CA LEU A 224 -3.42 12.43 1.87
C LEU A 224 -4.79 11.84 2.17
N SER A 225 -4.88 10.98 3.17
CA SER A 225 -6.15 10.50 3.70
C SER A 225 -6.24 10.70 5.21
N TYR A 226 -7.44 11.03 5.70
CA TYR A 226 -7.70 11.17 7.12
C TYR A 226 -9.10 10.67 7.47
N ASN A 227 -9.27 10.25 8.71
CA ASN A 227 -10.54 9.82 9.27
C ASN A 227 -10.66 10.34 10.71
N LEU A 228 -11.88 10.74 11.09
CA LEU A 228 -12.25 11.15 12.45
C LEU A 228 -13.50 10.35 12.86
N GLY A 229 -13.49 9.77 14.05
CA GLY A 229 -14.57 8.94 14.56
C GLY A 229 -14.72 8.99 16.09
#